data_568c21a8750d10752d3965f544bde3ae
#
_entry.id   568c21a8750d10752d3965f544bde3ae
#
_cell.length_a   1.000
_cell.length_b   1.000
_cell.length_c   1.000
_cell.angle_alpha   90.00
_cell.angle_beta   90.00
_cell.angle_gamma   90.00
#
_symmetry.space_group_name_H-M   'P 1'
#
loop_
_entity.id
_entity.type
_entity.pdbx_description
1 polymer ?
#
loop_
_entity_poly.entity_id
_entity_poly.type
_entity_poly.pdbx_seq_one_letter_code
_entity_poly.pdbx_strand_id
1 'polypeptide(L)'
;ALGVDAKSAVRSLAHIESGFGRMERFELGEARVTMVLVKNPAGCDRAIDYLASLPDGVTAVFCLNDEIADGTDVSWIWDAAFERLFEPEKKPMSLIVSGIRAEDMRLRLKYAGADEESIRLIHGVTELIDLIAGCKGDVCILPTYTAMLPLRAELASRCGRKEFWK
;
A
#
# COMPACT_ATOMS: atom_id res chain seq x y z
N ALA A 1 28.19 -5.85 -23.36
CA ALA A 1 26.98 -6.67 -23.15
C ALA A 1 27.42 -7.92 -22.39
N LEU A 2 26.75 -8.21 -21.27
CA LEU A 2 27.10 -9.30 -20.33
C LEU A 2 26.74 -10.71 -20.84
N GLY A 3 26.41 -10.87 -22.13
CA GLY A 3 26.15 -12.18 -22.76
C GLY A 3 24.98 -12.98 -22.18
N VAL A 4 24.10 -12.33 -21.40
CA VAL A 4 22.91 -12.98 -20.82
C VAL A 4 21.81 -13.02 -21.88
N ASP A 5 21.28 -14.23 -22.15
CA ASP A 5 20.13 -14.42 -23.03
C ASP A 5 18.87 -13.74 -22.45
N ALA A 6 18.18 -12.93 -23.26
CA ALA A 6 17.01 -12.17 -22.83
C ALA A 6 15.89 -13.05 -22.25
N LYS A 7 15.68 -14.26 -22.79
CA LYS A 7 14.68 -15.20 -22.29
C LYS A 7 15.03 -15.74 -20.90
N SER A 8 16.32 -15.98 -20.67
CA SER A 8 16.83 -16.40 -19.36
C SER A 8 16.73 -15.28 -18.33
N ALA A 9 17.06 -14.03 -18.73
CA ALA A 9 16.90 -12.85 -17.89
C ALA A 9 15.42 -12.64 -17.49
N VAL A 10 14.48 -12.72 -18.42
CA VAL A 10 13.04 -12.58 -18.15
C VAL A 10 12.55 -13.70 -17.23
N ARG A 11 12.98 -14.94 -17.42
CA ARG A 11 12.65 -16.05 -16.53
C ARG A 11 13.19 -15.84 -15.11
N SER A 12 14.42 -15.38 -14.97
CA SER A 12 15.01 -15.09 -13.66
C SER A 12 14.27 -13.95 -12.96
N LEU A 13 13.89 -12.88 -13.69
CA LEU A 13 13.10 -11.77 -13.16
C LEU A 13 11.69 -12.21 -12.70
N ALA A 14 11.07 -13.16 -13.39
CA ALA A 14 9.76 -13.70 -13.01
C ALA A 14 9.79 -14.49 -11.69
N HIS A 15 10.95 -14.94 -11.24
CA HIS A 15 11.15 -15.68 -9.98
C HIS A 15 11.73 -14.80 -8.85
N ILE A 16 11.98 -13.52 -9.12
CA ILE A 16 12.40 -12.59 -8.07
C ILE A 16 11.17 -12.26 -7.21
N GLU A 17 11.13 -12.80 -6.01
CA GLU A 17 10.21 -12.31 -4.99
C GLU A 17 10.61 -10.89 -4.65
N SER A 18 9.71 -9.93 -4.93
CA SER A 18 9.90 -8.56 -4.50
C SER A 18 9.82 -8.53 -2.97
N GLY A 19 10.93 -8.19 -2.32
CA GLY A 19 11.01 -8.15 -0.86
C GLY A 19 10.86 -6.74 -0.30
N PHE A 20 10.59 -6.67 1.00
CA PHE A 20 10.68 -5.49 1.82
C PHE A 20 9.82 -4.30 1.36
N GLY A 21 8.50 -4.51 1.28
CA GLY A 21 7.54 -3.45 0.97
C GLY A 21 7.53 -3.00 -0.50
N ARG A 22 8.28 -3.66 -1.39
CA ARG A 22 8.29 -3.35 -2.82
C ARG A 22 7.43 -4.36 -3.56
N MET A 23 6.10 -4.15 -3.60
CA MET A 23 5.14 -5.12 -4.14
C MET A 23 5.17 -6.47 -3.39
N GLU A 24 5.43 -6.43 -2.08
CA GLU A 24 5.46 -7.63 -1.23
C GLU A 24 4.03 -8.16 -1.05
N ARG A 25 3.86 -9.48 -1.19
CA ARG A 25 2.54 -10.10 -1.16
C ARG A 25 2.37 -10.99 0.07
N PHE A 26 1.17 -10.92 0.67
CA PHE A 26 0.76 -11.77 1.79
C PHE A 26 -0.63 -12.32 1.51
N GLU A 27 -0.91 -13.51 2.05
CA GLU A 27 -2.25 -14.08 2.06
C GLU A 27 -2.74 -14.14 3.51
N LEU A 28 -3.79 -13.39 3.81
CA LEU A 28 -4.36 -13.28 5.15
C LEU A 28 -5.85 -13.62 5.10
N GLY A 29 -6.20 -14.87 5.43
CA GLY A 29 -7.56 -15.37 5.25
C GLY A 29 -7.95 -15.38 3.76
N GLU A 30 -9.02 -14.67 3.40
CA GLU A 30 -9.47 -14.51 2.02
C GLU A 30 -8.87 -13.26 1.34
N ALA A 31 -8.07 -12.46 2.07
CA ALA A 31 -7.45 -11.24 1.56
C ALA A 31 -6.11 -11.53 0.88
N ARG A 32 -5.95 -11.06 -0.35
CA ARG A 32 -4.67 -11.01 -1.08
C ARG A 32 -4.04 -9.64 -0.88
N VAL A 33 -3.13 -9.55 0.07
CA VAL A 33 -2.52 -8.28 0.47
C VAL A 33 -1.28 -8.00 -0.36
N THR A 34 -1.22 -6.84 -0.99
CA THR A 34 -0.01 -6.32 -1.64
C THR A 34 0.45 -5.05 -0.92
N MET A 35 1.69 -5.03 -0.47
CA MET A 35 2.30 -3.88 0.20
C MET A 35 3.25 -3.14 -0.73
N VAL A 36 3.02 -1.83 -0.92
CA VAL A 36 3.78 -0.98 -1.83
C VAL A 36 4.29 0.25 -1.08
N LEU A 37 5.56 0.25 -0.70
CA LEU A 37 6.19 1.38 -0.01
C LEU A 37 6.11 2.66 -0.87
N VAL A 38 5.64 3.75 -0.28
CA VAL A 38 5.58 5.07 -0.90
C VAL A 38 6.42 6.07 -0.09
N LYS A 39 7.13 6.98 -0.78
CA LYS A 39 8.05 7.92 -0.12
C LYS A 39 8.05 9.31 -0.75
N ASN A 40 7.53 9.45 -1.94
CA ASN A 40 7.54 10.69 -2.72
C ASN A 40 6.44 10.66 -3.79
N PRO A 41 6.10 11.79 -4.44
CA PRO A 41 5.03 11.84 -5.43
C PRO A 41 5.19 10.82 -6.56
N ALA A 42 6.37 10.72 -7.16
CA ALA A 42 6.59 9.84 -8.30
C ALA A 42 6.41 8.35 -7.94
N GLY A 43 6.88 7.93 -6.75
CA GLY A 43 6.66 6.57 -6.24
C GLY A 43 5.19 6.31 -5.90
N CYS A 44 4.52 7.31 -5.33
CA CYS A 44 3.09 7.25 -5.02
C CYS A 44 2.24 7.16 -6.29
N ASP A 45 2.55 7.93 -7.33
CA ASP A 45 1.86 7.87 -8.62
C ASP A 45 1.93 6.48 -9.26
N ARG A 46 3.08 5.81 -9.17
CA ARG A 46 3.21 4.42 -9.63
C ARG A 46 2.38 3.44 -8.83
N ALA A 47 2.29 3.64 -7.52
CA ALA A 47 1.42 2.83 -6.66
C ALA A 47 -0.07 3.10 -6.95
N ILE A 48 -0.44 4.35 -7.24
CA ILE A 48 -1.78 4.75 -7.69
C ILE A 48 -2.12 4.10 -9.04
N ASP A 49 -1.20 4.13 -10.02
CA ASP A 49 -1.39 3.47 -11.31
C ASP A 49 -1.61 1.96 -11.14
N TYR A 50 -0.83 1.31 -10.26
CA TYR A 50 -1.01 -0.10 -9.92
C TYR A 50 -2.39 -0.34 -9.28
N LEU A 51 -2.75 0.44 -8.27
CA LEU A 51 -4.05 0.34 -7.58
C LEU A 51 -5.22 0.50 -8.57
N ALA A 52 -5.13 1.48 -9.48
CA ALA A 52 -6.13 1.72 -10.53
C ALA A 52 -6.23 0.58 -11.57
N SER A 53 -5.21 -0.28 -11.68
CA SER A 53 -5.20 -1.45 -12.57
C SER A 53 -5.81 -2.70 -11.94
N LEU A 54 -6.07 -2.71 -10.64
CA LEU A 54 -6.65 -3.85 -9.93
C LEU A 54 -8.14 -4.02 -10.28
N PRO A 55 -8.69 -5.23 -10.09
CA PRO A 55 -10.11 -5.49 -10.33
C PRO A 55 -11.01 -4.71 -9.36
N ASP A 56 -12.32 -4.79 -9.57
CA ASP A 56 -13.33 -4.15 -8.74
C ASP A 56 -13.30 -4.64 -7.29
N GLY A 57 -13.72 -3.76 -6.37
CA GLY A 57 -13.87 -4.12 -4.96
C GLY A 57 -12.55 -4.19 -4.19
N VAL A 58 -11.48 -3.58 -4.72
CA VAL A 58 -10.21 -3.48 -4.00
C VAL A 58 -10.35 -2.65 -2.73
N THR A 59 -9.63 -3.04 -1.68
CA THR A 59 -9.45 -2.22 -0.48
C THR A 59 -8.09 -1.53 -0.54
N ALA A 60 -8.09 -0.19 -0.57
CA ALA A 60 -6.89 0.63 -0.54
C ALA A 60 -6.63 1.12 0.89
N VAL A 61 -5.43 0.88 1.40
CA VAL A 61 -5.00 1.26 2.76
C VAL A 61 -3.81 2.19 2.65
N PHE A 62 -3.96 3.43 3.07
CA PHE A 62 -2.89 4.42 3.06
C PHE A 62 -2.39 4.64 4.49
N CYS A 63 -1.11 4.38 4.74
CA CYS A 63 -0.52 4.53 6.08
C CYS A 63 0.59 5.58 6.04
N LEU A 64 0.31 6.76 6.56
CA LEU A 64 1.19 7.92 6.49
C LEU A 64 1.81 8.24 7.85
N ASN A 65 3.14 8.22 7.92
CA ASN A 65 3.92 8.70 9.04
C ASN A 65 4.87 9.81 8.59
N ASP A 66 5.35 10.61 9.54
CA ASP A 66 6.28 11.73 9.35
C ASP A 66 7.52 11.63 10.26
N GLU A 67 7.92 10.41 10.60
CA GLU A 67 9.13 10.16 11.34
C GLU A 67 10.39 10.53 10.52
N ILE A 68 11.53 10.70 11.17
CA ILE A 68 12.79 11.11 10.51
C ILE A 68 13.12 10.22 9.31
N ALA A 69 12.89 8.91 9.41
CA ALA A 69 13.18 7.96 8.32
C ALA A 69 12.19 8.04 7.14
N ASP A 70 11.00 8.62 7.35
CA ASP A 70 10.03 8.88 6.29
C ASP A 70 10.33 10.17 5.53
N GLY A 71 11.06 11.07 6.17
CA GLY A 71 11.11 12.49 5.88
C GLY A 71 9.97 13.19 6.63
N THR A 72 10.32 14.21 7.41
CA THR A 72 9.36 14.91 8.30
C THR A 72 8.35 15.76 7.55
N ASP A 73 8.57 16.02 6.26
CA ASP A 73 7.65 16.75 5.40
C ASP A 73 6.75 15.78 4.64
N VAL A 74 5.45 15.83 4.94
CA VAL A 74 4.43 15.03 4.26
C VAL A 74 3.69 15.82 3.18
N SER A 75 4.06 17.08 2.90
CA SER A 75 3.39 17.91 1.90
C SER A 75 3.43 17.30 0.50
N TRP A 76 4.37 16.41 0.23
CA TRP A 76 4.47 15.67 -1.03
C TRP A 76 3.18 14.90 -1.41
N ILE A 77 2.31 14.57 -0.43
CA ILE A 77 1.02 13.93 -0.76
C ILE A 77 0.14 14.83 -1.63
N TRP A 78 0.32 16.15 -1.59
CA TRP A 78 -0.44 17.10 -2.41
C TRP A 78 0.06 17.17 -3.85
N ASP A 79 1.28 16.70 -4.11
CA ASP A 79 1.87 16.62 -5.45
C ASP A 79 1.59 15.25 -6.13
N ALA A 80 1.12 14.26 -5.39
CA ALA A 80 0.75 12.96 -5.93
C ALA A 80 -0.69 12.97 -6.49
N ALA A 81 -0.91 12.27 -7.60
CA ALA A 81 -2.13 12.34 -8.41
C ALA A 81 -3.25 11.42 -7.90
N PHE A 82 -3.66 11.54 -6.65
CA PHE A 82 -4.74 10.73 -6.06
C PHE A 82 -6.08 10.89 -6.78
N GLU A 83 -6.31 12.00 -7.46
CA GLU A 83 -7.52 12.27 -8.25
C GLU A 83 -7.81 11.17 -9.28
N ARG A 84 -6.76 10.52 -9.80
CA ARG A 84 -6.89 9.39 -10.74
C ARG A 84 -7.67 8.20 -10.19
N LEU A 85 -7.76 8.07 -8.86
CA LEU A 85 -8.53 7.00 -8.21
C LEU A 85 -10.04 7.26 -8.22
N PHE A 86 -10.45 8.52 -8.42
CA PHE A 86 -11.84 8.97 -8.29
C PHE A 86 -12.42 9.53 -9.61
N GLU A 87 -11.73 9.29 -10.72
CA GLU A 87 -12.28 9.61 -12.04
C GLU A 87 -13.61 8.87 -12.29
N PRO A 88 -14.57 9.47 -13.01
CA PRO A 88 -15.93 8.92 -13.15
C PRO A 88 -15.99 7.49 -13.71
N GLU A 89 -14.96 7.08 -14.45
CA GLU A 89 -14.85 5.76 -15.07
C GLU A 89 -14.22 4.71 -14.11
N LYS A 90 -13.74 5.16 -12.95
CA LYS A 90 -13.10 4.28 -11.98
C LYS A 90 -14.13 3.62 -11.07
N LYS A 91 -13.78 2.43 -10.67
CA LYS A 91 -14.63 1.57 -9.87
C LYS A 91 -14.54 1.94 -8.38
N PRO A 92 -15.63 1.80 -7.64
CA PRO A 92 -15.60 2.08 -6.21
C PRO A 92 -14.62 1.15 -5.49
N MET A 93 -13.85 1.73 -4.58
CA MET A 93 -12.93 1.02 -3.70
C MET A 93 -13.24 1.33 -2.24
N SER A 94 -12.90 0.41 -1.34
CA SER A 94 -12.94 0.68 0.09
C SER A 94 -11.68 1.42 0.50
N LEU A 95 -11.83 2.52 1.25
CA LEU A 95 -10.71 3.38 1.65
C LEU A 95 -10.46 3.29 3.15
N ILE A 96 -9.20 3.03 3.51
CA ILE A 96 -8.75 3.00 4.90
C ILE A 96 -7.51 3.91 5.00
N VAL A 97 -7.45 4.72 6.03
CA VAL A 97 -6.28 5.54 6.36
C VAL A 97 -5.77 5.20 7.75
N SER A 98 -4.45 5.20 7.91
CA SER A 98 -3.79 4.88 9.18
C SER A 98 -2.44 5.59 9.30
N GLY A 99 -1.79 5.42 10.44
CA GLY A 99 -0.51 6.06 10.73
C GLY A 99 -0.65 7.34 11.55
N ILE A 100 0.48 7.97 11.86
CA ILE A 100 0.55 9.19 12.68
C ILE A 100 -0.18 10.36 12.00
N ARG A 101 -0.09 10.43 10.66
CA ARG A 101 -0.66 11.48 9.82
C ARG A 101 -1.90 10.99 9.05
N ALA A 102 -2.66 10.07 9.65
CA ALA A 102 -3.86 9.50 9.04
C ALA A 102 -4.92 10.57 8.67
N GLU A 103 -5.07 11.60 9.51
CA GLU A 103 -6.03 12.68 9.24
C GLU A 103 -5.61 13.56 8.04
N ASP A 104 -4.31 13.81 7.88
CA ASP A 104 -3.80 14.53 6.69
C ASP A 104 -4.07 13.71 5.43
N MET A 105 -3.89 12.39 5.49
CA MET A 105 -4.18 11.50 4.38
C MET A 105 -5.69 11.45 4.07
N ARG A 106 -6.55 11.40 5.10
CA ARG A 106 -8.00 11.48 4.95
C ARG A 106 -8.42 12.77 4.26
N LEU A 107 -7.87 13.90 4.73
CA LEU A 107 -8.11 15.20 4.11
C LEU A 107 -7.67 15.22 2.66
N ARG A 108 -6.48 14.69 2.36
CA ARG A 108 -5.95 14.61 0.98
C ARG A 108 -6.87 13.80 0.06
N LEU A 109 -7.35 12.63 0.51
CA LEU A 109 -8.26 11.79 -0.27
C LEU A 109 -9.61 12.48 -0.50
N LYS A 110 -10.16 13.18 0.51
CA LYS A 110 -11.36 14.00 0.35
C LYS A 110 -11.19 15.03 -0.76
N TYR A 111 -10.07 15.77 -0.78
CA TYR A 111 -9.79 16.76 -1.83
C TYR A 111 -9.53 16.12 -3.19
N ALA A 112 -9.13 14.85 -3.24
CA ALA A 112 -9.00 14.09 -4.47
C ALA A 112 -10.33 13.61 -5.05
N GLY A 113 -11.43 13.71 -4.29
CA GLY A 113 -12.78 13.32 -4.73
C GLY A 113 -13.41 12.15 -3.98
N ALA A 114 -12.75 11.63 -2.93
CA ALA A 114 -13.36 10.61 -2.08
C ALA A 114 -14.50 11.20 -1.23
N ASP A 115 -15.55 10.41 -1.00
CA ASP A 115 -16.52 10.72 0.02
C ASP A 115 -15.88 10.51 1.40
N GLU A 116 -15.78 11.59 2.18
CA GLU A 116 -15.11 11.60 3.47
C GLU A 116 -15.70 10.60 4.46
N GLU A 117 -17.02 10.42 4.45
CA GLU A 117 -17.73 9.50 5.34
C GLU A 117 -17.45 8.03 5.00
N SER A 118 -17.05 7.75 3.77
CA SER A 118 -16.66 6.41 3.32
C SER A 118 -15.23 6.02 3.71
N ILE A 119 -14.38 6.97 4.13
CA ILE A 119 -12.99 6.73 4.52
C ILE A 119 -12.93 6.26 5.96
N ARG A 120 -12.51 5.02 6.18
CA ARG A 120 -12.28 4.48 7.53
C ARG A 120 -10.93 4.94 8.06
N LEU A 121 -10.92 5.48 9.29
CA LEU A 121 -9.71 5.87 9.98
C LEU A 121 -9.42 4.87 11.10
N ILE A 122 -8.21 4.28 11.07
CA ILE A 122 -7.74 3.25 12.02
C ILE A 122 -6.35 3.65 12.52
N HIS A 123 -6.15 3.72 13.81
CA HIS A 123 -4.86 4.11 14.40
C HIS A 123 -3.97 2.91 14.79
N GLY A 124 -4.56 1.81 15.22
CA GLY A 124 -3.83 0.65 15.71
C GLY A 124 -3.39 -0.33 14.63
N VAL A 125 -2.13 -0.78 14.66
CA VAL A 125 -1.62 -1.79 13.71
C VAL A 125 -2.41 -3.09 13.81
N THR A 126 -2.63 -3.60 15.02
CA THR A 126 -3.38 -4.84 15.25
C THR A 126 -4.82 -4.72 14.75
N GLU A 127 -5.51 -3.62 15.07
CA GLU A 127 -6.87 -3.34 14.62
C GLU A 127 -6.95 -3.27 13.09
N LEU A 128 -5.97 -2.61 12.45
CA LEU A 128 -5.89 -2.53 11.00
C LEU A 128 -5.72 -3.91 10.36
N ILE A 129 -4.84 -4.74 10.91
CA ILE A 129 -4.62 -6.09 10.39
C ILE A 129 -5.82 -7.00 10.65
N ASP A 130 -6.52 -6.86 11.79
CA ASP A 130 -7.77 -7.58 12.04
C ASP A 130 -8.86 -7.21 11.03
N LEU A 131 -8.97 -5.92 10.70
CA LEU A 131 -9.89 -5.45 9.67
C LEU A 131 -9.54 -6.02 8.30
N ILE A 132 -8.26 -6.02 7.93
CA ILE A 132 -7.75 -6.59 6.66
C ILE A 132 -8.02 -8.09 6.59
N ALA A 133 -7.86 -8.83 7.71
CA ALA A 133 -8.14 -10.25 7.76
C ALA A 133 -9.61 -10.60 7.48
N GLY A 134 -10.52 -9.66 7.73
CA GLY A 134 -11.94 -9.78 7.40
C GLY A 134 -12.29 -9.38 5.96
N CYS A 135 -11.35 -8.81 5.20
CA CYS A 135 -11.57 -8.43 3.81
C CYS A 135 -11.57 -9.66 2.89
N LYS A 136 -12.24 -9.51 1.75
CA LYS A 136 -12.22 -10.51 0.65
C LYS A 136 -11.62 -9.88 -0.59
N GLY A 137 -10.76 -10.64 -1.27
CA GLY A 137 -10.14 -10.19 -2.52
C GLY A 137 -8.87 -9.36 -2.31
N ASP A 138 -8.64 -8.38 -3.18
CA ASP A 138 -7.39 -7.63 -3.22
C ASP A 138 -7.37 -6.49 -2.20
N VAL A 139 -6.32 -6.44 -1.40
CA VAL A 139 -6.00 -5.36 -0.47
C VAL A 139 -4.65 -4.78 -0.84
N CYS A 140 -4.58 -3.48 -1.10
CA CYS A 140 -3.34 -2.79 -1.41
C CYS A 140 -2.98 -1.84 -0.26
N ILE A 141 -1.85 -2.05 0.41
CA ILE A 141 -1.35 -1.20 1.49
C ILE A 141 -0.23 -0.33 0.94
N LEU A 142 -0.39 0.99 1.07
CA LEU A 142 0.57 2.01 0.65
C LEU A 142 1.12 2.72 1.90
N PRO A 143 2.11 2.15 2.57
CA PRO A 143 2.70 2.75 3.76
C PRO A 143 3.91 3.61 3.42
N THR A 144 4.19 4.62 4.26
CA THR A 144 5.53 5.17 4.40
C THR A 144 6.44 4.19 5.17
N TYR A 145 7.74 4.45 5.23
CA TYR A 145 8.70 3.47 5.72
C TYR A 145 8.46 3.05 7.18
N THR A 146 8.29 4.01 8.09
CA THR A 146 8.10 3.68 9.52
C THR A 146 6.72 3.10 9.81
N ALA A 147 5.70 3.43 9.01
CA ALA A 147 4.40 2.78 9.05
C ALA A 147 4.47 1.34 8.52
N MET A 148 5.30 1.09 7.52
CA MET A 148 5.47 -0.24 6.92
C MET A 148 6.04 -1.27 7.90
N LEU A 149 7.02 -0.90 8.71
CA LEU A 149 7.77 -1.85 9.53
C LEU A 149 6.88 -2.67 10.47
N PRO A 150 6.04 -2.06 11.34
CA PRO A 150 5.16 -2.81 12.23
C PRO A 150 4.05 -3.56 11.48
N LEU A 151 3.52 -2.99 10.41
CA LEU A 151 2.49 -3.66 9.58
C LEU A 151 3.05 -4.93 8.94
N ARG A 152 4.25 -4.84 8.38
CA ARG A 152 4.93 -5.98 7.75
C ARG A 152 5.25 -7.07 8.78
N ALA A 153 5.74 -6.70 9.97
CA ALA A 153 6.05 -7.63 11.03
C ALA A 153 4.78 -8.41 11.47
N GLU A 154 3.68 -7.72 11.67
CA GLU A 154 2.40 -8.31 12.06
C GLU A 154 1.83 -9.23 10.95
N LEU A 155 1.86 -8.78 9.68
CA LEU A 155 1.45 -9.61 8.55
C LEU A 155 2.30 -10.87 8.41
N ALA A 156 3.64 -10.73 8.50
CA ALA A 156 4.55 -11.88 8.42
C ALA A 156 4.29 -12.89 9.53
N SER A 157 4.06 -12.42 10.76
CA SER A 157 3.72 -13.24 11.91
C SER A 157 2.44 -14.04 11.67
N ARG A 158 1.36 -13.38 11.21
CA ARG A 158 0.06 -14.03 10.98
C ARG A 158 0.07 -14.98 9.78
N CYS A 159 0.90 -14.69 8.77
CA CYS A 159 1.05 -15.57 7.61
C CYS A 159 2.08 -16.70 7.81
N GLY A 160 2.66 -16.86 8.99
CA GLY A 160 3.66 -17.90 9.30
C GLY A 160 4.97 -17.74 8.51
N ARG A 161 5.26 -16.53 7.99
CA ARG A 161 6.53 -16.24 7.32
C ARG A 161 7.61 -15.90 8.35
N LYS A 162 8.81 -16.44 8.17
CA LYS A 162 9.97 -16.07 9.01
C LYS A 162 10.34 -14.61 8.77
N GLU A 163 10.67 -13.91 9.86
CA GLU A 163 11.27 -12.58 9.76
C GLU A 163 12.57 -12.64 8.94
N PHE A 164 12.77 -11.67 8.07
CA PHE A 164 13.91 -11.60 7.15
C PHE A 164 15.27 -11.43 7.87
N TRP A 165 15.27 -11.19 9.19
CA TRP A 165 16.43 -10.82 10.02
C TRP A 165 16.87 -11.90 11.03
N LYS A 166 16.45 -13.14 10.84
CA LYS A 166 16.95 -14.27 11.67
C LYS A 166 17.62 -15.34 10.83
#